data_a733123076dc3ed0043874f18d096934
#
_entry.id   a733123076dc3ed0043874f18d096934
#
_cell.length_a   1.000
_cell.length_b   1.000
_cell.length_c   1.000
_cell.angle_alpha   90.00
_cell.angle_beta   90.00
_cell.angle_gamma   90.00
#
_symmetry.space_group_name_H-M   'P 1'
#
loop_
_entity.id
_entity.type
_entity.pdbx_description
1 polymer ?
#
loop_
_entity_poly.entity_id
_entity_poly.type
_entity_poly.pdbx_seq_one_letter_code
_entity_poly.pdbx_strand_id
1 'polypeptide(L)'
;MGEPIGIIGGTGPLGTGLALRFAAAGLEVQVGSRDPERAREVAHRLNSLLKGSASEVGGGRNQEVAARALVVVALPYEAMRATVLGLAPELAGKIVISTAVPMSFASGRPEPVHPEAGSAAEELAEICPGSRVVGAFQTVAAGQLLDLRLRLDEDVLVGGDDREARKEVANLVQRIEGLRAVESGPLATCRYAEGLTPLLLRLNRMHHAQTGIRITGL
;
A
#
# COMPACT_ATOMS: atom_id res chain seq x y z
N MET A 1 -20.40 -10.26 2.75
CA MET A 1 -19.45 -9.12 2.87
C MET A 1 -18.13 -9.74 3.28
N GLY A 2 -17.03 -9.41 2.61
CA GLY A 2 -15.70 -9.89 2.98
C GLY A 2 -15.23 -9.22 4.28
N GLU A 3 -14.18 -9.76 4.92
CA GLU A 3 -13.57 -9.10 6.07
C GLU A 3 -12.99 -7.73 5.68
N PRO A 4 -13.04 -6.73 6.59
CA PRO A 4 -12.47 -5.41 6.33
C PRO A 4 -10.96 -5.47 6.03
N ILE A 5 -10.50 -4.64 5.11
CA ILE A 5 -9.07 -4.45 4.82
C ILE A 5 -8.48 -3.52 5.88
N GLY A 6 -7.40 -3.96 6.52
CA GLY A 6 -6.65 -3.12 7.46
C GLY A 6 -5.56 -2.31 6.74
N ILE A 7 -5.39 -1.02 7.09
CA ILE A 7 -4.31 -0.20 6.57
C ILE A 7 -3.50 0.40 7.73
N ILE A 8 -2.38 -0.20 8.05
CA ILE A 8 -1.40 0.34 9.01
C ILE A 8 -0.74 1.57 8.39
N GLY A 9 -0.70 2.69 9.12
CA GLY A 9 -0.26 3.97 8.55
C GLY A 9 -1.28 4.61 7.61
N GLY A 10 -2.56 4.24 7.73
CA GLY A 10 -3.66 4.67 6.88
C GLY A 10 -3.94 6.18 6.89
N THR A 11 -3.29 6.95 7.77
CA THR A 11 -3.39 8.41 7.83
C THR A 11 -2.35 9.14 6.95
N GLY A 12 -1.42 8.40 6.34
CA GLY A 12 -0.47 8.93 5.35
C GLY A 12 -1.11 9.08 3.96
N PRO A 13 -0.45 9.80 3.02
CA PRO A 13 -1.02 10.08 1.70
C PRO A 13 -1.45 8.82 0.93
N LEU A 14 -0.56 7.81 0.83
CA LEU A 14 -0.86 6.57 0.12
C LEU A 14 -1.95 5.76 0.84
N GLY A 15 -1.83 5.59 2.16
CA GLY A 15 -2.82 4.83 2.95
C GLY A 15 -4.21 5.44 2.90
N THR A 16 -4.31 6.78 3.01
CA THR A 16 -5.59 7.52 2.89
C THR A 16 -6.19 7.36 1.48
N GLY A 17 -5.35 7.44 0.45
CA GLY A 17 -5.78 7.29 -0.94
C GLY A 17 -6.28 5.87 -1.25
N LEU A 18 -5.54 4.84 -0.81
CA LEU A 18 -5.97 3.44 -0.96
C LEU A 18 -7.27 3.18 -0.20
N ALA A 19 -7.39 3.70 1.04
CA ALA A 19 -8.62 3.56 1.82
C ALA A 19 -9.84 4.13 1.08
N LEU A 20 -9.71 5.33 0.48
CA LEU A 20 -10.78 5.95 -0.30
C LEU A 20 -11.16 5.11 -1.52
N ARG A 21 -10.18 4.66 -2.29
CA ARG A 21 -10.42 3.86 -3.51
C ARG A 21 -11.01 2.48 -3.21
N PHE A 22 -10.53 1.80 -2.19
CA PHE A 22 -11.11 0.52 -1.78
C PHE A 22 -12.55 0.67 -1.29
N ALA A 23 -12.84 1.68 -0.48
CA ALA A 23 -14.19 1.94 -0.01
C ALA A 23 -15.13 2.36 -1.17
N ALA A 24 -14.65 3.17 -2.12
CA ALA A 24 -15.41 3.51 -3.33
C ALA A 24 -15.70 2.26 -4.20
N ALA A 25 -14.82 1.26 -4.17
CA ALA A 25 -15.03 -0.04 -4.83
C ALA A 25 -15.93 -1.00 -4.05
N GLY A 26 -16.54 -0.55 -2.95
CA GLY A 26 -17.48 -1.34 -2.14
C GLY A 26 -16.82 -2.27 -1.12
N LEU A 27 -15.56 -2.03 -0.76
CA LEU A 27 -14.84 -2.80 0.25
C LEU A 27 -14.88 -2.09 1.61
N GLU A 28 -15.08 -2.84 2.68
CA GLU A 28 -14.93 -2.30 4.03
C GLU A 28 -13.45 -2.08 4.34
N VAL A 29 -13.10 -0.91 4.88
CA VAL A 29 -11.72 -0.53 5.16
C VAL A 29 -11.59 0.02 6.57
N GLN A 30 -10.50 -0.32 7.24
CA GLN A 30 -10.15 0.25 8.52
C GLN A 30 -8.74 0.87 8.46
N VAL A 31 -8.65 2.17 8.67
CA VAL A 31 -7.37 2.89 8.73
C VAL A 31 -6.81 2.89 10.15
N GLY A 32 -5.53 2.54 10.26
CA GLY A 32 -4.80 2.51 11.52
C GLY A 32 -3.84 3.68 11.66
N SER A 33 -3.63 4.11 12.89
CA SER A 33 -2.62 5.09 13.26
C SER A 33 -2.05 4.78 14.65
N ARG A 34 -0.91 5.36 14.99
CA ARG A 34 -0.40 5.42 16.38
C ARG A 34 -1.30 6.30 17.25
N ASP A 35 -1.89 7.30 16.63
CA ASP A 35 -2.92 8.17 17.21
C ASP A 35 -4.30 7.76 16.65
N PRO A 36 -5.15 7.10 17.47
CA PRO A 36 -6.46 6.63 17.01
C PRO A 36 -7.45 7.76 16.69
N GLU A 37 -7.32 8.92 17.33
CA GLU A 37 -8.20 10.06 17.03
C GLU A 37 -7.94 10.57 15.61
N ARG A 38 -6.65 10.70 15.23
CA ARG A 38 -6.27 11.04 13.87
C ARG A 38 -6.79 10.02 12.85
N ALA A 39 -6.81 8.73 13.18
CA ALA A 39 -7.40 7.72 12.31
C ALA A 39 -8.90 7.91 12.13
N ARG A 40 -9.65 8.22 13.21
CA ARG A 40 -11.09 8.50 13.16
C ARG A 40 -11.41 9.77 12.37
N GLU A 41 -10.62 10.82 12.52
CA GLU A 41 -10.76 12.07 11.74
C GLU A 41 -10.56 11.79 10.23
N VAL A 42 -9.54 11.02 9.88
CA VAL A 42 -9.31 10.62 8.48
C VAL A 42 -10.49 9.80 7.96
N ALA A 43 -10.95 8.81 8.71
CA ALA A 43 -12.10 7.97 8.34
C ALA A 43 -13.36 8.83 8.12
N HIS A 44 -13.68 9.74 9.02
CA HIS A 44 -14.81 10.65 8.89
C HIS A 44 -14.71 11.51 7.61
N ARG A 45 -13.53 12.07 7.34
CA ARG A 45 -13.28 12.86 6.12
C ARG A 45 -13.48 12.01 4.86
N LEU A 46 -12.99 10.75 4.84
CA LEU A 46 -13.16 9.86 3.69
C LEU A 46 -14.61 9.49 3.47
N ASN A 47 -15.35 9.18 4.53
CA ASN A 47 -16.78 8.89 4.45
C ASN A 47 -17.59 10.09 3.91
N SER A 48 -17.15 11.32 4.17
CA SER A 48 -17.76 12.52 3.58
C SER A 48 -17.57 12.61 2.06
N LEU A 49 -16.48 12.03 1.52
CA LEU A 49 -16.21 11.96 0.08
C LEU A 49 -16.96 10.79 -0.59
N LEU A 50 -17.30 9.75 0.18
CA LEU A 50 -17.97 8.52 -0.29
C LEU A 50 -19.51 8.63 -0.31
N LYS A 51 -20.07 9.83 -0.36
CA LYS A 51 -21.52 10.04 -0.32
C LYS A 51 -22.26 9.12 -1.30
N GLY A 52 -23.11 8.24 -0.77
CA GLY A 52 -23.87 7.26 -1.56
C GLY A 52 -23.15 5.93 -1.82
N SER A 53 -21.96 5.71 -1.31
CA SER A 53 -21.32 4.39 -1.28
C SER A 53 -21.95 3.49 -0.22
N ALA A 54 -22.00 2.18 -0.50
CA ALA A 54 -22.47 1.18 0.44
C ALA A 54 -21.42 0.78 1.50
N SER A 55 -20.19 1.26 1.38
CA SER A 55 -19.08 0.89 2.25
C SER A 55 -18.55 2.10 3.01
N GLU A 56 -18.12 1.85 4.23
CA GLU A 56 -17.58 2.86 5.14
C GLU A 56 -16.10 2.59 5.44
N VAL A 57 -15.38 3.67 5.78
CA VAL A 57 -14.03 3.60 6.33
C VAL A 57 -14.12 3.77 7.84
N GLY A 58 -13.57 2.80 8.59
CA GLY A 58 -13.39 2.90 10.03
C GLY A 58 -12.01 3.44 10.38
N GLY A 59 -11.84 3.97 11.60
CA GLY A 59 -10.55 4.46 12.11
C GLY A 59 -10.24 3.87 13.49
N GLY A 60 -8.97 3.48 13.73
CA GLY A 60 -8.57 2.90 15.01
C GLY A 60 -7.06 2.85 15.22
N ARG A 61 -6.62 2.07 16.21
CA ARG A 61 -5.20 1.82 16.47
C ARG A 61 -4.62 0.85 15.44
N ASN A 62 -3.31 0.92 15.18
CA ASN A 62 -2.63 -0.03 14.29
C ASN A 62 -2.82 -1.49 14.74
N GLN A 63 -2.88 -1.79 16.05
CA GLN A 63 -3.16 -3.14 16.56
C GLN A 63 -4.52 -3.67 16.13
N GLU A 64 -5.56 -2.83 16.20
CA GLU A 64 -6.93 -3.20 15.80
C GLU A 64 -7.00 -3.53 14.31
N VAL A 65 -6.24 -2.78 13.52
CA VAL A 65 -6.16 -2.95 12.04
C VAL A 65 -5.32 -4.16 11.67
N ALA A 66 -4.23 -4.42 12.40
CA ALA A 66 -3.36 -5.59 12.20
C ALA A 66 -4.11 -6.91 12.43
N ALA A 67 -5.24 -6.89 13.16
CA ALA A 67 -6.08 -8.06 13.37
C ALA A 67 -6.86 -8.53 12.11
N ARG A 68 -6.91 -7.75 11.03
CA ARG A 68 -7.65 -8.09 9.79
C ARG A 68 -6.94 -9.18 8.98
N ALA A 69 -7.68 -9.94 8.17
CA ALA A 69 -7.13 -11.03 7.37
C ALA A 69 -6.16 -10.53 6.26
N LEU A 70 -6.44 -9.34 5.73
CA LEU A 70 -5.60 -8.66 4.73
C LEU A 70 -5.21 -7.28 5.27
N VAL A 71 -3.91 -7.02 5.33
CA VAL A 71 -3.35 -5.80 5.93
C VAL A 71 -2.39 -5.12 4.96
N VAL A 72 -2.62 -3.85 4.69
CA VAL A 72 -1.69 -2.98 3.94
C VAL A 72 -0.80 -2.23 4.91
N VAL A 73 0.51 -2.32 4.74
CA VAL A 73 1.51 -1.55 5.49
C VAL A 73 1.91 -0.33 4.65
N ALA A 74 1.20 0.79 4.86
CA ALA A 74 1.39 2.06 4.16
C ALA A 74 2.21 3.04 5.01
N LEU A 75 3.40 2.62 5.39
CA LEU A 75 4.34 3.39 6.20
C LEU A 75 5.54 3.84 5.38
N PRO A 76 6.15 5.00 5.70
CA PRO A 76 7.50 5.31 5.24
C PRO A 76 8.46 4.19 5.64
N TYR A 77 9.44 3.89 4.78
CA TYR A 77 10.39 2.80 5.01
C TYR A 77 11.09 2.90 6.37
N GLU A 78 11.54 4.10 6.76
CA GLU A 78 12.23 4.35 8.02
C GLU A 78 11.37 4.05 9.26
N ALA A 79 10.04 4.15 9.12
CA ALA A 79 9.10 3.88 10.23
C ALA A 79 8.57 2.45 10.22
N MET A 80 8.75 1.70 9.13
CA MET A 80 8.15 0.39 8.92
C MET A 80 8.65 -0.61 9.98
N ARG A 81 9.95 -0.80 10.09
CA ARG A 81 10.54 -1.79 11.02
C ARG A 81 10.07 -1.59 12.45
N ALA A 82 10.24 -0.38 12.99
CA ALA A 82 9.91 -0.07 14.38
C ALA A 82 8.39 -0.24 14.67
N THR A 83 7.54 0.08 13.68
CA THR A 83 6.09 -0.04 13.87
C THR A 83 5.63 -1.49 13.75
N VAL A 84 6.11 -2.22 12.74
CA VAL A 84 5.63 -3.56 12.42
C VAL A 84 6.17 -4.61 13.39
N LEU A 85 7.38 -4.43 13.93
CA LEU A 85 7.95 -5.35 14.90
C LEU A 85 7.03 -5.57 16.12
N GLY A 86 6.38 -4.50 16.59
CA GLY A 86 5.39 -4.57 17.67
C GLY A 86 4.03 -5.16 17.29
N LEU A 87 3.80 -5.41 15.99
CA LEU A 87 2.54 -5.94 15.44
C LEU A 87 2.71 -7.33 14.80
N ALA A 88 3.93 -7.87 14.79
CA ALA A 88 4.21 -9.14 14.13
C ALA A 88 3.35 -10.31 14.64
N PRO A 89 3.03 -10.43 15.95
CA PRO A 89 2.12 -11.47 16.43
C PRO A 89 0.72 -11.38 15.82
N GLU A 90 0.16 -10.18 15.69
CA GLU A 90 -1.16 -9.93 15.13
C GLU A 90 -1.20 -10.18 13.63
N LEU A 91 -0.07 -10.03 12.94
CA LEU A 91 0.06 -10.24 11.49
C LEU A 91 0.27 -11.70 11.10
N ALA A 92 0.56 -12.58 12.04
CA ALA A 92 0.79 -14.00 11.77
C ALA A 92 -0.42 -14.67 11.08
N GLY A 93 -0.15 -15.47 10.04
CA GLY A 93 -1.15 -16.17 9.23
C GLY A 93 -1.88 -15.31 8.19
N LYS A 94 -1.61 -14.01 8.14
CA LYS A 94 -2.32 -13.04 7.29
C LYS A 94 -1.59 -12.72 6.01
N ILE A 95 -2.32 -12.13 5.05
CA ILE A 95 -1.70 -11.49 3.89
C ILE A 95 -1.30 -10.07 4.30
N VAL A 96 -0.02 -9.77 4.17
CA VAL A 96 0.53 -8.44 4.49
C VAL A 96 1.11 -7.81 3.24
N ILE A 97 0.54 -6.69 2.81
CA ILE A 97 0.97 -5.97 1.62
C ILE A 97 1.97 -4.90 2.01
N SER A 98 3.21 -5.01 1.51
CA SER A 98 4.23 -3.97 1.60
C SER A 98 4.05 -2.95 0.48
N THR A 99 3.89 -1.69 0.85
CA THR A 99 3.93 -0.56 -0.09
C THR A 99 5.18 0.31 0.10
N ALA A 100 6.02 -0.05 1.07
CA ALA A 100 7.18 0.75 1.44
C ALA A 100 8.21 0.80 0.30
N VAL A 101 8.86 1.94 0.18
CA VAL A 101 9.94 2.17 -0.79
C VAL A 101 11.15 2.68 -0.04
N PRO A 102 12.26 1.92 -0.02
CA PRO A 102 13.52 2.38 0.55
C PRO A 102 14.10 3.51 -0.30
N MET A 103 14.02 4.74 0.19
CA MET A 103 14.58 5.90 -0.48
C MET A 103 15.06 6.95 0.51
N SER A 104 16.04 7.76 0.10
CA SER A 104 16.58 8.89 0.86
C SER A 104 16.39 10.18 0.10
N PHE A 105 16.19 11.27 0.82
CA PHE A 105 16.16 12.64 0.32
C PHE A 105 17.35 13.49 0.81
N ALA A 106 18.38 12.87 1.35
CA ALA A 106 19.53 13.57 1.94
C ALA A 106 20.27 14.49 0.97
N SER A 107 20.29 14.13 -0.34
CA SER A 107 20.85 14.97 -1.41
C SER A 107 19.88 16.04 -1.94
N GLY A 108 18.66 16.17 -1.36
CA GLY A 108 17.57 16.99 -1.88
C GLY A 108 16.85 16.38 -3.10
N ARG A 109 17.17 15.14 -3.45
CA ARG A 109 16.55 14.36 -4.53
C ARG A 109 16.17 12.97 -4.01
N PRO A 110 15.13 12.33 -4.59
CA PRO A 110 14.83 10.93 -4.26
C PRO A 110 15.94 10.02 -4.83
N GLU A 111 16.60 9.29 -3.95
CA GLU A 111 17.62 8.29 -4.28
C GLU A 111 17.24 6.93 -3.67
N PRO A 112 17.43 5.83 -4.39
CA PRO A 112 17.14 4.51 -3.84
C PRO A 112 18.11 4.19 -2.69
N VAL A 113 17.58 3.54 -1.66
CA VAL A 113 18.34 2.90 -0.60
C VAL A 113 18.23 1.39 -0.82
N HIS A 114 19.30 0.67 -0.55
CA HIS A 114 19.35 -0.79 -0.72
C HIS A 114 19.35 -1.46 0.66
N PRO A 115 18.22 -2.02 1.12
CA PRO A 115 18.17 -2.79 2.36
C PRO A 115 19.07 -4.04 2.28
N GLU A 116 19.60 -4.50 3.41
CA GLU A 116 20.36 -5.76 3.48
C GLU A 116 19.52 -6.96 3.05
N ALA A 117 18.23 -6.98 3.38
CA ALA A 117 17.27 -7.99 2.95
C ALA A 117 17.01 -7.99 1.43
N GLY A 118 17.43 -6.92 0.71
CA GLY A 118 17.24 -6.76 -0.74
C GLY A 118 16.09 -5.82 -1.12
N SER A 119 14.99 -5.81 -0.38
CA SER A 119 13.83 -4.92 -0.56
C SER A 119 13.12 -4.66 0.77
N ALA A 120 12.28 -3.63 0.84
CA ALA A 120 11.40 -3.40 1.98
C ALA A 120 10.40 -4.55 2.19
N ALA A 121 9.93 -5.15 1.11
CA ALA A 121 9.04 -6.30 1.19
C ALA A 121 9.74 -7.54 1.77
N GLU A 122 10.99 -7.80 1.39
CA GLU A 122 11.80 -8.89 1.95
C GLU A 122 12.11 -8.62 3.45
N GLU A 123 12.47 -7.39 3.80
CA GLU A 123 12.67 -7.01 5.22
C GLU A 123 11.37 -7.17 6.03
N LEU A 124 10.22 -6.83 5.47
CA LEU A 124 8.93 -7.04 6.13
C LEU A 124 8.65 -8.53 6.38
N ALA A 125 9.03 -9.40 5.44
CA ALA A 125 8.90 -10.86 5.60
C ALA A 125 9.82 -11.40 6.71
N GLU A 126 11.03 -10.86 6.86
CA GLU A 126 11.92 -11.21 7.98
C GLU A 126 11.34 -10.77 9.33
N ILE A 127 10.69 -9.59 9.40
CA ILE A 127 10.04 -9.09 10.63
C ILE A 127 8.80 -9.92 10.97
N CYS A 128 8.07 -10.39 9.97
CA CYS A 128 6.81 -11.12 10.11
C CYS A 128 6.87 -12.51 9.46
N PRO A 129 7.71 -13.44 9.94
CA PRO A 129 7.96 -14.73 9.26
C PRO A 129 6.71 -15.64 9.22
N GLY A 130 5.71 -15.36 10.05
CA GLY A 130 4.43 -16.08 10.03
C GLY A 130 3.41 -15.52 9.04
N SER A 131 3.73 -14.44 8.31
CA SER A 131 2.82 -13.77 7.38
C SER A 131 3.10 -14.15 5.93
N ARG A 132 2.10 -14.03 5.06
CA ARG A 132 2.26 -14.13 3.61
C ARG A 132 2.47 -12.73 3.04
N VAL A 133 3.73 -12.33 2.89
CA VAL A 133 4.06 -10.97 2.43
C VAL A 133 3.98 -10.86 0.92
N VAL A 134 3.36 -9.78 0.46
CA VAL A 134 3.23 -9.41 -0.96
C VAL A 134 3.60 -7.93 -1.13
N GLY A 135 4.47 -7.62 -2.07
CA GLY A 135 4.73 -6.21 -2.45
C GLY A 135 3.77 -5.75 -3.52
N ALA A 136 3.14 -4.58 -3.31
CA ALA A 136 2.25 -3.95 -4.28
C ALA A 136 2.09 -2.44 -4.01
N PHE A 137 1.63 -1.67 -4.99
CA PHE A 137 1.32 -0.22 -4.93
C PHE A 137 2.52 0.71 -4.74
N GLN A 138 3.76 0.26 -4.83
CA GLN A 138 4.95 1.10 -4.63
C GLN A 138 5.05 2.24 -5.64
N THR A 139 4.58 2.02 -6.87
CA THR A 139 4.70 2.97 -7.99
C THR A 139 3.46 3.83 -8.19
N VAL A 140 2.38 3.59 -7.43
CA VAL A 140 1.12 4.31 -7.61
C VAL A 140 1.24 5.74 -7.10
N ALA A 141 0.78 6.70 -7.91
CA ALA A 141 0.80 8.12 -7.56
C ALA A 141 -0.22 8.44 -6.48
N ALA A 142 0.22 8.50 -5.21
CA ALA A 142 -0.65 8.71 -4.04
C ALA A 142 -1.54 9.96 -4.17
N GLY A 143 -1.05 11.02 -4.83
CA GLY A 143 -1.81 12.25 -5.06
C GLY A 143 -3.04 12.07 -5.94
N GLN A 144 -3.04 11.10 -6.86
CA GLN A 144 -4.18 10.82 -7.74
C GLN A 144 -5.27 9.99 -7.07
N LEU A 145 -4.92 9.23 -6.04
CA LEU A 145 -5.87 8.32 -5.39
C LEU A 145 -7.03 9.05 -4.69
N LEU A 146 -6.80 10.28 -4.22
CA LEU A 146 -7.80 11.06 -3.49
C LEU A 146 -8.84 11.76 -4.38
N ASP A 147 -8.61 11.86 -5.69
CA ASP A 147 -9.61 12.39 -6.62
C ASP A 147 -10.33 11.25 -7.33
N LEU A 148 -11.52 10.87 -6.85
CA LEU A 148 -12.33 9.78 -7.42
C LEU A 148 -12.82 10.07 -8.85
N ARG A 149 -12.74 11.32 -9.34
CA ARG A 149 -13.10 11.67 -10.71
C ARG A 149 -12.00 11.30 -11.70
N LEU A 150 -10.77 11.14 -11.22
CA LEU A 150 -9.65 10.68 -12.03
C LEU A 150 -9.74 9.17 -12.24
N ARG A 151 -9.82 8.77 -13.50
CA ARG A 151 -9.58 7.39 -13.88
C ARG A 151 -8.07 7.17 -13.90
N LEU A 152 -7.62 6.24 -13.07
CA LEU A 152 -6.22 5.81 -13.07
C LEU A 152 -5.93 5.02 -14.36
N ASP A 153 -4.69 5.00 -14.80
CA ASP A 153 -4.23 4.16 -15.90
C ASP A 153 -2.80 3.69 -15.61
N GLU A 154 -2.68 2.81 -14.63
CA GLU A 154 -1.39 2.36 -14.12
C GLU A 154 -1.37 0.86 -13.90
N ASP A 155 -0.17 0.27 -14.03
CA ASP A 155 0.09 -1.10 -13.63
C ASP A 155 0.65 -1.14 -12.20
N VAL A 156 0.15 -2.08 -11.43
CA VAL A 156 0.66 -2.40 -10.11
C VAL A 156 1.39 -3.72 -10.20
N LEU A 157 2.71 -3.70 -10.00
CA LEU A 157 3.51 -4.90 -9.91
C LEU A 157 3.22 -5.63 -8.60
N VAL A 158 2.91 -6.92 -8.68
CA VAL A 158 2.55 -7.75 -7.52
C VAL A 158 3.57 -8.87 -7.39
N GLY A 159 4.42 -8.79 -6.36
CA GLY A 159 5.46 -9.78 -6.08
C GLY A 159 5.27 -10.43 -4.70
N GLY A 160 5.52 -11.73 -4.60
CA GLY A 160 5.39 -12.48 -3.33
C GLY A 160 5.69 -13.96 -3.54
N ASP A 161 6.06 -14.67 -2.48
CA ASP A 161 6.41 -16.09 -2.59
C ASP A 161 5.17 -17.00 -2.57
N ASP A 162 4.14 -16.61 -1.81
CA ASP A 162 2.87 -17.34 -1.76
C ASP A 162 2.00 -16.99 -2.99
N ARG A 163 1.70 -17.99 -3.82
CA ARG A 163 0.95 -17.82 -5.06
C ARG A 163 -0.48 -17.36 -4.83
N GLU A 164 -1.14 -17.92 -3.82
CA GLU A 164 -2.54 -17.57 -3.55
C GLU A 164 -2.63 -16.15 -2.96
N ALA A 165 -1.69 -15.76 -2.10
CA ALA A 165 -1.62 -14.38 -1.61
C ALA A 165 -1.40 -13.38 -2.75
N ARG A 166 -0.49 -13.65 -3.72
CA ARG A 166 -0.33 -12.81 -4.91
C ARG A 166 -1.63 -12.66 -5.69
N LYS A 167 -2.35 -13.77 -5.90
CA LYS A 167 -3.63 -13.77 -6.62
C LYS A 167 -4.70 -12.95 -5.87
N GLU A 168 -4.79 -13.10 -4.55
CA GLU A 168 -5.71 -12.30 -3.74
C GLU A 168 -5.39 -10.80 -3.83
N VAL A 169 -4.09 -10.44 -3.76
CA VAL A 169 -3.65 -9.04 -3.91
C VAL A 169 -3.88 -8.53 -5.33
N ALA A 170 -3.64 -9.34 -6.36
CA ALA A 170 -3.95 -8.97 -7.75
C ALA A 170 -5.44 -8.69 -7.94
N ASN A 171 -6.31 -9.52 -7.37
CA ASN A 171 -7.76 -9.30 -7.38
C ASN A 171 -8.13 -8.01 -6.63
N LEU A 172 -7.46 -7.70 -5.51
CA LEU A 172 -7.67 -6.45 -4.77
C LEU A 172 -7.28 -5.23 -5.59
N VAL A 173 -6.14 -5.26 -6.27
CA VAL A 173 -5.69 -4.18 -7.18
C VAL A 173 -6.74 -3.88 -8.24
N GLN A 174 -7.31 -4.91 -8.86
CA GLN A 174 -8.31 -4.79 -9.92
C GLN A 174 -9.65 -4.22 -9.43
N ARG A 175 -9.89 -4.15 -8.11
CA ARG A 175 -11.06 -3.46 -7.56
C ARG A 175 -10.99 -1.95 -7.70
N ILE A 176 -9.80 -1.40 -7.88
CA ILE A 176 -9.61 0.03 -8.12
C ILE A 176 -9.64 0.29 -9.62
N GLU A 177 -10.64 1.04 -10.08
CA GLU A 177 -10.81 1.35 -11.50
C GLU A 177 -9.56 2.01 -12.09
N GLY A 178 -9.09 1.44 -13.21
CA GLY A 178 -7.92 1.92 -13.94
C GLY A 178 -6.58 1.38 -13.46
N LEU A 179 -6.55 0.60 -12.36
CA LEU A 179 -5.36 -0.16 -11.99
C LEU A 179 -5.41 -1.56 -12.60
N ARG A 180 -4.29 -2.01 -13.17
CA ARG A 180 -4.09 -3.38 -13.65
C ARG A 180 -3.01 -4.05 -12.83
N ALA A 181 -3.32 -5.21 -12.23
CA ALA A 181 -2.32 -6.03 -11.56
C ALA A 181 -1.45 -6.76 -12.58
N VAL A 182 -0.14 -6.71 -12.40
CA VAL A 182 0.84 -7.47 -13.15
C VAL A 182 1.67 -8.29 -12.17
N GLU A 183 1.51 -9.62 -12.21
CA GLU A 183 2.33 -10.50 -11.37
C GLU A 183 3.79 -10.40 -11.79
N SER A 184 4.67 -10.05 -10.85
CA SER A 184 6.10 -9.88 -11.09
C SER A 184 6.94 -11.08 -10.63
N GLY A 185 6.32 -12.09 -9.98
CA GLY A 185 6.98 -13.30 -9.53
C GLY A 185 7.25 -13.33 -8.01
N PRO A 186 8.37 -13.91 -7.56
CA PRO A 186 8.68 -14.06 -6.14
C PRO A 186 8.90 -12.72 -5.43
N LEU A 187 8.91 -12.73 -4.09
CA LEU A 187 9.03 -11.53 -3.25
C LEU A 187 10.29 -10.72 -3.60
N ALA A 188 11.38 -11.38 -3.95
CA ALA A 188 12.63 -10.74 -4.39
C ALA A 188 12.46 -9.78 -5.58
N THR A 189 11.41 -9.93 -6.41
CA THR A 189 11.16 -9.00 -7.52
C THR A 189 10.66 -7.62 -7.07
N CYS A 190 10.20 -7.51 -5.81
CA CYS A 190 9.74 -6.23 -5.26
C CYS A 190 10.82 -5.15 -5.28
N ARG A 191 12.12 -5.54 -5.20
CA ARG A 191 13.25 -4.60 -5.30
C ARG A 191 13.24 -3.78 -6.59
N TYR A 192 12.73 -4.34 -7.68
CA TYR A 192 12.64 -3.62 -8.96
C TYR A 192 11.48 -2.61 -8.93
N ALA A 193 10.32 -3.00 -8.41
CA ALA A 193 9.18 -2.10 -8.25
C ALA A 193 9.51 -0.94 -7.30
N GLU A 194 10.14 -1.23 -6.17
CA GLU A 194 10.61 -0.24 -5.21
C GLU A 194 11.64 0.71 -5.84
N GLY A 195 12.58 0.19 -6.63
CA GLY A 195 13.60 0.99 -7.33
C GLY A 195 13.06 1.91 -8.42
N LEU A 196 11.87 1.65 -8.96
CA LEU A 196 11.21 2.54 -9.95
C LEU A 196 10.68 3.83 -9.31
N THR A 197 10.25 3.80 -8.07
CA THR A 197 9.59 4.95 -7.43
C THR A 197 10.47 6.20 -7.34
N PRO A 198 11.77 6.14 -6.96
CA PRO A 198 12.65 7.30 -7.02
C PRO A 198 12.76 7.89 -8.43
N LEU A 199 12.77 7.06 -9.47
CA LEU A 199 12.78 7.53 -10.86
C LEU A 199 11.47 8.26 -11.20
N LEU A 200 10.31 7.70 -10.86
CA LEU A 200 9.01 8.31 -11.10
C LEU A 200 8.89 9.67 -10.39
N LEU A 201 9.36 9.78 -9.15
CA LEU A 201 9.39 11.04 -8.41
C LEU A 201 10.28 12.10 -9.09
N ARG A 202 11.41 11.69 -9.69
CA ARG A 202 12.25 12.60 -10.49
C ARG A 202 11.54 13.07 -11.76
N LEU A 203 10.88 12.15 -12.47
CA LEU A 203 10.07 12.48 -13.66
C LEU A 203 8.93 13.42 -13.29
N ASN A 204 8.22 13.16 -12.19
CA ASN A 204 7.16 14.04 -11.69
C ASN A 204 7.66 15.48 -11.49
N ARG A 205 8.83 15.63 -10.88
CA ARG A 205 9.43 16.95 -10.65
C ARG A 205 9.86 17.63 -11.95
N MET A 206 10.45 16.86 -12.88
CA MET A 206 10.93 17.40 -14.16
C MET A 206 9.82 17.83 -15.09
N HIS A 207 8.70 17.07 -15.10
CA HIS A 207 7.63 17.26 -16.05
C HIS A 207 6.36 17.86 -15.42
N HIS A 208 6.40 18.24 -14.13
CA HIS A 208 5.24 18.75 -13.38
C HIS A 208 4.02 17.83 -13.51
N ALA A 209 4.25 16.51 -13.44
CA ALA A 209 3.25 15.47 -13.65
C ALA A 209 3.15 14.55 -12.43
N GLN A 210 2.18 13.65 -12.47
CA GLN A 210 2.11 12.48 -11.58
C GLN A 210 2.18 11.25 -12.48
N THR A 211 3.33 10.59 -12.47
CA THR A 211 3.61 9.46 -13.35
C THR A 211 3.38 8.14 -12.62
N GLY A 212 2.89 7.16 -13.35
CA GLY A 212 2.85 5.76 -12.99
C GLY A 212 3.61 4.90 -14.00
N ILE A 213 3.42 3.60 -13.97
CA ILE A 213 3.99 2.68 -14.94
C ILE A 213 2.90 2.00 -15.74
N ARG A 214 3.19 1.71 -17.00
CA ARG A 214 2.37 0.87 -17.87
C ARG A 214 3.26 -0.06 -18.67
N ILE A 215 3.06 -1.37 -18.52
CA ILE A 215 3.84 -2.37 -19.24
C ILE A 215 3.08 -2.73 -20.52
N THR A 216 3.68 -2.47 -21.64
CA THR A 216 3.11 -2.80 -22.96
C THR A 216 3.44 -4.25 -23.33
N GLY A 217 2.53 -4.89 -24.06
CA GLY A 217 2.71 -6.27 -24.53
C GLY A 217 2.18 -7.35 -23.60
N LEU A 218 1.53 -6.95 -22.47
CA LEU A 218 0.83 -7.86 -21.56
C LEU A 218 -0.68 -7.66 -21.62
#